data_a006b419d641c60463e579f1153c5a81
#
_entry.id   a006b419d641c60463e579f1153c5a81
#
_cell.length_a   1.000
_cell.length_b   1.000
_cell.length_c   1.000
_cell.angle_alpha   90.00
_cell.angle_beta   90.00
_cell.angle_gamma   90.00
#
_symmetry.space_group_name_H-M   'P 1'
#
loop_
_entity.id
_entity.type
_entity.pdbx_description
1 polymer ?
#
loop_
_entity_poly.entity_id
_entity_poly.type
_entity_poly.pdbx_seq_one_letter_code
_entity_poly.pdbx_strand_id
1 'polypeptide(L)'
;MRNTVLIPTYRRPQDLGRCLKALQQQTKSVDQAIIVVRDTDTETQQFLEQFPAHILPVQIVTVTQPGVVAALNAGLAQVQGDIVSITDDDAAPHPDWLAKINTQFSVNHAIGGVGGRDWVYQGNKLENGSRPIVGKLQWFGRVIGNHHLGIGAPREVDVLKGVNMSFRTQAIGKLCFDDRMQGTGAQVHFEMSFVLTLKRAGWKMIYDPSIAVDHYPAQRFDEDQRHNFNNTALINLVHN
;
A
#
# COMPACT_ATOMS: atom_id res chain seq x y z
N MET A 1 -1.45 16.24 -11.93
CA MET A 1 -1.02 14.84 -12.05
C MET A 1 -2.25 13.96 -11.94
N ARG A 2 -2.36 12.94 -12.79
CA ARG A 2 -3.38 11.90 -12.74
C ARG A 2 -3.01 10.88 -11.66
N ASN A 3 -3.99 10.48 -10.86
CA ASN A 3 -3.79 9.60 -9.71
C ASN A 3 -4.46 8.26 -9.96
N THR A 4 -3.68 7.19 -9.97
CA THR A 4 -4.17 5.82 -9.86
C THR A 4 -4.07 5.37 -8.41
N VAL A 5 -5.13 4.77 -7.87
CA VAL A 5 -5.08 4.07 -6.59
C VAL A 5 -5.14 2.57 -6.86
N LEU A 6 -4.19 1.82 -6.30
CA LEU A 6 -4.07 0.37 -6.46
C LEU A 6 -4.35 -0.31 -5.12
N ILE A 7 -5.32 -1.22 -5.11
CA ILE A 7 -5.80 -1.90 -3.90
C ILE A 7 -5.85 -3.41 -4.18
N PRO A 8 -4.93 -4.20 -3.62
CA PRO A 8 -5.07 -5.64 -3.57
C PRO A 8 -6.11 -6.03 -2.51
N THR A 9 -6.95 -7.01 -2.80
CA THR A 9 -7.98 -7.50 -1.85
C THR A 9 -8.16 -9.01 -1.94
N TYR A 10 -8.53 -9.62 -0.80
CA TYR A 10 -8.84 -11.04 -0.74
C TYR A 10 -9.80 -11.35 0.42
N ARG A 11 -11.04 -11.77 0.09
CA ARG A 11 -12.10 -12.20 1.04
C ARG A 11 -12.49 -11.13 2.08
N ARG A 12 -12.51 -9.85 1.66
CA ARG A 12 -12.75 -8.72 2.58
C ARG A 12 -13.67 -7.65 1.96
N PRO A 13 -14.86 -8.02 1.44
CA PRO A 13 -15.72 -7.06 0.76
C PRO A 13 -16.15 -5.89 1.65
N GLN A 14 -16.32 -6.10 2.97
CA GLN A 14 -16.72 -5.05 3.91
C GLN A 14 -15.60 -4.04 4.16
N ASP A 15 -14.36 -4.52 4.33
CA ASP A 15 -13.19 -3.67 4.50
C ASP A 15 -12.92 -2.89 3.21
N LEU A 16 -12.94 -3.56 2.06
CA LEU A 16 -12.85 -2.91 0.75
C LEU A 16 -13.94 -1.83 0.59
N GLY A 17 -15.17 -2.09 1.00
CA GLY A 17 -16.26 -1.11 0.96
C GLY A 17 -15.94 0.15 1.76
N ARG A 18 -15.32 0.03 2.94
CA ARG A 18 -14.86 1.16 3.75
C ARG A 18 -13.74 1.94 3.05
N CYS A 19 -12.76 1.24 2.48
CA CYS A 19 -11.68 1.84 1.70
C CYS A 19 -12.22 2.64 0.51
N LEU A 20 -13.08 2.05 -0.31
CA LEU A 20 -13.69 2.71 -1.46
C LEU A 20 -14.52 3.93 -1.07
N LYS A 21 -15.27 3.86 0.04
CA LYS A 21 -15.99 5.01 0.58
C LYS A 21 -15.07 6.17 0.98
N ALA A 22 -13.91 5.88 1.58
CA ALA A 22 -12.91 6.89 1.90
C ALA A 22 -12.29 7.51 0.64
N LEU A 23 -12.10 6.73 -0.42
CA LEU A 23 -11.64 7.22 -1.71
C LEU A 23 -12.65 8.12 -2.43
N GLN A 24 -13.95 7.87 -2.26
CA GLN A 24 -15.00 8.77 -2.77
C GLN A 24 -14.98 10.15 -2.12
N GLN A 25 -14.50 10.23 -0.88
CA GLN A 25 -14.45 11.45 -0.09
C GLN A 25 -13.17 12.27 -0.29
N GLN A 26 -12.30 11.87 -1.22
CA GLN A 26 -11.06 12.59 -1.48
C GLN A 26 -11.31 13.99 -2.05
N THR A 27 -10.64 15.00 -1.48
CA THR A 27 -10.67 16.39 -1.99
C THR A 27 -10.02 16.54 -3.37
N LYS A 28 -9.06 15.66 -3.68
CA LYS A 28 -8.49 15.44 -5.01
C LYS A 28 -9.03 14.13 -5.54
N SER A 29 -9.79 14.17 -6.62
CA SER A 29 -10.43 12.99 -7.21
C SER A 29 -9.43 11.89 -7.60
N VAL A 30 -9.86 10.65 -7.46
CA VAL A 30 -9.20 9.47 -8.02
C VAL A 30 -9.48 9.43 -9.53
N ASP A 31 -8.45 9.36 -10.36
CA ASP A 31 -8.60 9.27 -11.82
C ASP A 31 -8.72 7.81 -12.29
N GLN A 32 -8.23 6.85 -11.51
CA GLN A 32 -8.34 5.40 -11.74
C GLN A 32 -8.22 4.67 -10.39
N ALA A 33 -9.15 3.79 -10.07
CA ALA A 33 -9.07 2.88 -8.93
C ALA A 33 -8.94 1.43 -9.44
N ILE A 34 -7.77 0.83 -9.28
CA ILE A 34 -7.49 -0.56 -9.68
C ILE A 34 -7.70 -1.46 -8.46
N ILE A 35 -8.69 -2.32 -8.53
CA ILE A 35 -8.95 -3.32 -7.50
C ILE A 35 -8.47 -4.67 -8.02
N VAL A 36 -7.51 -5.28 -7.34
CA VAL A 36 -6.99 -6.59 -7.73
C VAL A 36 -7.55 -7.66 -6.83
N VAL A 37 -8.32 -8.58 -7.39
CA VAL A 37 -9.04 -9.64 -6.68
C VAL A 37 -8.64 -11.02 -7.20
N ARG A 38 -8.61 -12.02 -6.31
CA ARG A 38 -8.38 -13.42 -6.70
C ARG A 38 -9.58 -14.00 -7.47
N ASP A 39 -9.31 -14.83 -8.45
CA ASP A 39 -10.32 -15.55 -9.25
C ASP A 39 -11.23 -16.44 -8.39
N THR A 40 -10.71 -16.93 -7.27
CA THR A 40 -11.45 -17.76 -6.31
C THR A 40 -12.24 -16.96 -5.25
N ASP A 41 -12.14 -15.64 -5.26
CA ASP A 41 -12.83 -14.75 -4.29
C ASP A 41 -14.16 -14.27 -4.84
N THR A 42 -15.13 -15.17 -4.90
CA THR A 42 -16.46 -14.90 -5.46
C THR A 42 -17.24 -13.86 -4.64
N GLU A 43 -17.03 -13.78 -3.32
CA GLU A 43 -17.73 -12.83 -2.46
C GLU A 43 -17.33 -11.39 -2.76
N THR A 44 -16.02 -11.12 -2.87
CA THR A 44 -15.53 -9.79 -3.23
C THR A 44 -15.88 -9.43 -4.68
N GLN A 45 -15.86 -10.39 -5.60
CA GLN A 45 -16.28 -10.15 -7.00
C GLN A 45 -17.75 -9.74 -7.07
N GLN A 46 -18.66 -10.43 -6.38
CA GLN A 46 -20.08 -10.08 -6.30
C GLN A 46 -20.31 -8.70 -5.69
N PHE A 47 -19.55 -8.35 -4.65
CA PHE A 47 -19.58 -7.01 -4.07
C PHE A 47 -19.19 -5.95 -5.10
N LEU A 48 -18.12 -6.17 -5.87
CA LEU A 48 -17.62 -5.24 -6.89
C LEU A 48 -18.58 -5.10 -8.09
N GLU A 49 -19.25 -6.16 -8.49
CA GLU A 49 -20.31 -6.12 -9.54
C GLU A 49 -21.46 -5.19 -9.16
N GLN A 50 -21.78 -5.10 -7.87
CA GLN A 50 -22.83 -4.24 -7.34
C GLN A 50 -22.36 -2.83 -7.03
N PHE A 51 -21.05 -2.58 -7.09
CA PHE A 51 -20.48 -1.26 -6.77
C PHE A 51 -20.79 -0.26 -7.89
N PRO A 52 -21.35 0.92 -7.57
CA PRO A 52 -21.78 1.87 -8.60
C PRO A 52 -20.59 2.50 -9.35
N ALA A 53 -20.39 2.12 -10.61
CA ALA A 53 -19.28 2.57 -11.45
C ALA A 53 -19.21 4.10 -11.67
N HIS A 54 -20.32 4.80 -11.48
CA HIS A 54 -20.36 6.27 -11.64
C HIS A 54 -19.80 7.04 -10.44
N ILE A 55 -19.59 6.37 -9.31
CA ILE A 55 -19.12 7.01 -8.07
C ILE A 55 -17.58 7.08 -8.03
N LEU A 56 -16.91 6.04 -8.50
CA LEU A 56 -15.45 5.92 -8.54
C LEU A 56 -15.05 5.19 -9.82
N PRO A 57 -14.01 5.62 -10.55
CA PRO A 57 -13.56 4.97 -11.79
C PRO A 57 -12.84 3.65 -11.47
N VAL A 58 -13.61 2.64 -11.03
CA VAL A 58 -13.10 1.32 -10.64
C VAL A 58 -12.78 0.47 -11.87
N GLN A 59 -11.58 -0.09 -11.90
CA GLN A 59 -11.14 -1.13 -12.81
C GLN A 59 -10.81 -2.39 -11.99
N ILE A 60 -11.50 -3.49 -12.30
CA ILE A 60 -11.25 -4.78 -11.64
C ILE A 60 -10.21 -5.55 -12.45
N VAL A 61 -9.22 -6.07 -11.75
CA VAL A 61 -8.17 -6.95 -12.29
C VAL A 61 -8.24 -8.27 -11.53
N THR A 62 -8.40 -9.37 -12.26
CA THR A 62 -8.46 -10.71 -11.65
C THR A 62 -7.11 -11.40 -11.78
N VAL A 63 -6.66 -12.04 -10.70
CA VAL A 63 -5.42 -12.82 -10.65
C VAL A 63 -5.69 -14.25 -10.19
N THR A 64 -4.97 -15.21 -10.77
CA THR A 64 -5.03 -16.62 -10.40
C THR A 64 -3.96 -16.99 -9.37
N GLN A 65 -2.83 -16.29 -9.41
CA GLN A 65 -1.69 -16.55 -8.53
C GLN A 65 -1.93 -15.93 -7.14
N PRO A 66 -1.71 -16.68 -6.04
CA PRO A 66 -1.80 -16.15 -4.68
C PRO A 66 -0.65 -15.21 -4.32
N GLY A 67 -0.90 -14.36 -3.33
CA GLY A 67 0.09 -13.46 -2.75
C GLY A 67 -0.07 -12.01 -3.20
N VAL A 68 0.33 -11.11 -2.30
CA VAL A 68 0.22 -9.66 -2.52
C VAL A 68 1.10 -9.20 -3.69
N VAL A 69 2.27 -9.81 -3.89
CA VAL A 69 3.20 -9.47 -4.98
C VAL A 69 2.57 -9.71 -6.35
N ALA A 70 1.92 -10.87 -6.54
CA ALA A 70 1.22 -11.18 -7.79
C ALA A 70 0.09 -10.15 -8.05
N ALA A 71 -0.68 -9.81 -7.02
CA ALA A 71 -1.75 -8.83 -7.13
C ALA A 71 -1.20 -7.43 -7.47
N LEU A 72 -0.16 -6.98 -6.77
CA LEU A 72 0.45 -5.69 -7.03
C LEU A 72 1.06 -5.59 -8.44
N ASN A 73 1.76 -6.64 -8.90
CA ASN A 73 2.34 -6.65 -10.24
C ASN A 73 1.26 -6.62 -11.34
N ALA A 74 0.17 -7.38 -11.17
CA ALA A 74 -0.95 -7.34 -12.09
C ALA A 74 -1.61 -5.95 -12.13
N GLY A 75 -1.77 -5.31 -10.98
CA GLY A 75 -2.31 -3.96 -10.89
C GLY A 75 -1.37 -2.91 -11.48
N LEU A 76 -0.06 -2.97 -11.20
CA LEU A 76 0.94 -2.05 -11.75
C LEU A 76 0.94 -2.04 -13.29
N ALA A 77 0.72 -3.20 -13.91
CA ALA A 77 0.62 -3.32 -15.37
C ALA A 77 -0.57 -2.56 -15.98
N GLN A 78 -1.55 -2.17 -15.18
CA GLN A 78 -2.77 -1.45 -15.60
C GLN A 78 -2.74 0.05 -15.26
N VAL A 79 -1.69 0.53 -14.60
CA VAL A 79 -1.56 1.93 -14.15
C VAL A 79 -1.50 2.87 -15.35
N GLN A 80 -2.36 3.89 -15.34
CA GLN A 80 -2.43 4.94 -16.36
C GLN A 80 -2.11 6.34 -15.80
N GLY A 81 -2.00 6.48 -14.49
CA GLY A 81 -1.73 7.75 -13.82
C GLY A 81 -0.26 8.14 -13.83
N ASP A 82 0.01 9.41 -13.57
CA ASP A 82 1.37 9.93 -13.32
C ASP A 82 1.91 9.43 -11.97
N ILE A 83 0.97 9.19 -11.05
CA ILE A 83 1.22 8.68 -9.70
C ILE A 83 0.37 7.43 -9.49
N VAL A 84 0.97 6.39 -8.93
CA VAL A 84 0.26 5.24 -8.36
C VAL A 84 0.39 5.26 -6.85
N SER A 85 -0.74 5.30 -6.17
CA SER A 85 -0.84 5.20 -4.71
C SER A 85 -1.35 3.81 -4.34
N ILE A 86 -0.59 3.08 -3.53
CA ILE A 86 -0.92 1.74 -3.08
C ILE A 86 -1.42 1.84 -1.63
N THR A 87 -2.56 1.23 -1.39
CA THR A 87 -3.16 1.12 -0.05
C THR A 87 -3.82 -0.25 0.11
N ASP A 88 -4.01 -0.69 1.34
CA ASP A 88 -4.66 -1.97 1.64
C ASP A 88 -6.20 -1.81 1.66
N ASP A 89 -6.91 -2.91 1.46
CA ASP A 89 -8.38 -2.96 1.51
C ASP A 89 -8.94 -2.64 2.91
N ASP A 90 -8.14 -2.86 3.96
CA ASP A 90 -8.48 -2.58 5.37
C ASP A 90 -8.02 -1.19 5.84
N ALA A 91 -7.68 -0.30 4.91
CA ALA A 91 -7.32 1.09 5.18
C ALA A 91 -8.40 2.07 4.69
N ALA A 92 -8.51 3.21 5.37
CA ALA A 92 -9.38 4.32 4.97
C ALA A 92 -8.52 5.60 4.85
N PRO A 93 -8.13 6.01 3.63
CA PRO A 93 -7.38 7.23 3.40
C PRO A 93 -8.13 8.48 3.88
N HIS A 94 -7.42 9.39 4.56
CA HIS A 94 -8.00 10.67 4.98
C HIS A 94 -8.40 11.52 3.77
N PRO A 95 -9.38 12.42 3.88
CA PRO A 95 -9.95 13.15 2.73
C PRO A 95 -8.95 13.96 1.90
N ASP A 96 -7.85 14.39 2.48
CA ASP A 96 -6.79 15.16 1.83
C ASP A 96 -5.56 14.34 1.40
N TRP A 97 -5.66 13.01 1.51
CA TRP A 97 -4.56 12.07 1.25
C TRP A 97 -3.94 12.25 -0.14
N LEU A 98 -4.74 12.17 -1.22
CA LEU A 98 -4.25 12.36 -2.59
C LEU A 98 -3.77 13.79 -2.85
N ALA A 99 -4.41 14.79 -2.27
CA ALA A 99 -3.99 16.18 -2.43
C ALA A 99 -2.60 16.42 -1.85
N LYS A 100 -2.33 15.89 -0.65
CA LYS A 100 -1.03 15.97 0.02
C LYS A 100 0.06 15.18 -0.72
N ILE A 101 -0.26 13.97 -1.21
CA ILE A 101 0.65 13.19 -2.07
C ILE A 101 1.06 14.00 -3.29
N ASN A 102 0.10 14.60 -4.01
CA ASN A 102 0.39 15.44 -5.17
C ASN A 102 1.27 16.64 -4.82
N THR A 103 1.02 17.27 -3.67
CA THR A 103 1.85 18.38 -3.18
C THR A 103 3.30 17.93 -3.01
N GLN A 104 3.56 16.81 -2.35
CA GLN A 104 4.92 16.29 -2.16
C GLN A 104 5.62 16.01 -3.51
N PHE A 105 4.96 15.37 -4.45
CA PHE A 105 5.53 15.13 -5.78
C PHE A 105 5.76 16.40 -6.58
N SER A 106 5.02 17.48 -6.32
CA SER A 106 5.18 18.78 -7.00
C SER A 106 6.39 19.58 -6.48
N VAL A 107 6.80 19.36 -5.25
CA VAL A 107 7.91 20.10 -4.61
C VAL A 107 9.26 19.78 -5.27
N ASN A 108 9.47 18.50 -5.63
CA ASN A 108 10.75 18.09 -6.19
C ASN A 108 10.60 16.90 -7.14
N HIS A 109 11.05 17.05 -8.38
CA HIS A 109 11.02 15.99 -9.39
C HIS A 109 11.89 14.78 -9.08
N ALA A 110 12.87 14.90 -8.19
CA ALA A 110 13.71 13.78 -7.72
C ALA A 110 12.97 12.86 -6.73
N ILE A 111 11.76 13.25 -6.26
CA ILE A 111 10.96 12.38 -5.40
C ILE A 111 10.32 11.30 -6.28
N GLY A 112 10.73 10.06 -6.04
CA GLY A 112 10.20 8.86 -6.70
C GLY A 112 9.12 8.16 -5.88
N GLY A 113 9.15 8.32 -4.54
CA GLY A 113 8.16 7.72 -3.64
C GLY A 113 7.80 8.60 -2.45
N VAL A 114 6.55 8.52 -2.05
CA VAL A 114 5.97 9.24 -0.91
C VAL A 114 5.18 8.25 -0.06
N GLY A 115 5.36 8.27 1.23
CA GLY A 115 4.56 7.51 2.18
C GLY A 115 4.12 8.37 3.35
N GLY A 116 3.23 7.85 4.15
CA GLY A 116 2.68 8.59 5.26
C GLY A 116 2.38 7.74 6.48
N ARG A 117 1.65 8.32 7.41
CA ARG A 117 1.28 7.66 8.66
C ARG A 117 0.06 6.77 8.47
N ASP A 118 0.11 5.57 9.00
CA ASP A 118 -1.03 4.70 9.20
C ASP A 118 -1.46 4.74 10.67
N TRP A 119 -2.66 5.24 10.94
CA TRP A 119 -3.28 5.24 12.27
C TRP A 119 -3.88 3.86 12.51
N VAL A 120 -3.18 3.02 13.30
CA VAL A 120 -3.55 1.61 13.49
C VAL A 120 -4.59 1.48 14.60
N TYR A 121 -5.73 0.89 14.28
CA TYR A 121 -6.81 0.57 15.21
C TYR A 121 -6.83 -0.92 15.55
N GLN A 122 -6.59 -1.27 16.80
CA GLN A 122 -6.78 -2.63 17.33
C GLN A 122 -8.21 -2.72 17.90
N GLY A 123 -9.16 -3.16 17.08
CA GLY A 123 -10.59 -3.00 17.38
C GLY A 123 -10.96 -1.51 17.47
N ASN A 124 -11.48 -1.07 18.61
CA ASN A 124 -11.84 0.34 18.84
C ASN A 124 -10.70 1.17 19.47
N LYS A 125 -9.53 0.57 19.68
CA LYS A 125 -8.41 1.26 20.33
C LYS A 125 -7.36 1.68 19.32
N LEU A 126 -7.13 2.99 19.23
CA LEU A 126 -6.03 3.55 18.45
C LEU A 126 -4.69 3.22 19.14
N GLU A 127 -3.74 2.71 18.37
CA GLU A 127 -2.37 2.52 18.84
C GLU A 127 -1.69 3.88 18.99
N ASN A 128 -1.37 4.24 20.25
CA ASN A 128 -0.79 5.53 20.60
C ASN A 128 0.74 5.46 20.68
N GLY A 129 1.36 6.55 20.29
CA GLY A 129 2.80 6.73 20.42
C GLY A 129 3.35 7.77 19.47
N SER A 130 4.61 8.12 19.69
CA SER A 130 5.34 9.03 18.81
C SER A 130 6.77 8.56 18.63
N ARG A 131 7.24 8.56 17.39
CA ARG A 131 8.61 8.18 17.04
C ARG A 131 9.18 9.17 16.02
N PRO A 132 10.34 9.79 16.30
CA PRO A 132 10.99 10.70 15.35
C PRO A 132 11.67 9.96 14.21
N ILE A 133 12.14 8.72 14.43
CA ILE A 133 12.84 7.90 13.43
C ILE A 133 11.86 6.94 12.80
N VAL A 134 11.71 7.06 11.46
CA VAL A 134 10.78 6.27 10.65
C VAL A 134 11.48 5.82 9.37
N GLY A 135 11.18 4.61 8.93
CA GLY A 135 11.60 4.09 7.63
C GLY A 135 13.11 4.10 7.42
N LYS A 136 13.91 3.77 8.45
CA LYS A 136 15.37 3.87 8.41
C LYS A 136 16.02 2.50 8.32
N LEU A 137 16.87 2.30 7.31
CA LEU A 137 17.74 1.14 7.20
C LEU A 137 19.07 1.45 7.88
N GLN A 138 19.44 0.67 8.88
CA GLN A 138 20.72 0.77 9.56
C GLN A 138 21.79 0.02 8.75
N TRP A 139 23.06 0.44 8.90
CA TRP A 139 24.19 -0.09 8.12
C TRP A 139 24.37 -1.61 8.23
N PHE A 140 23.90 -2.23 9.32
CA PHE A 140 23.96 -3.67 9.55
C PHE A 140 22.67 -4.41 9.16
N GLY A 141 21.79 -3.78 8.35
CA GLY A 141 20.60 -4.41 7.75
C GLY A 141 19.32 -4.30 8.58
N ARG A 142 19.35 -3.79 9.83
CA ARG A 142 18.14 -3.61 10.63
C ARG A 142 17.27 -2.48 10.09
N VAL A 143 15.97 -2.73 9.90
CA VAL A 143 14.99 -1.71 9.52
C VAL A 143 14.26 -1.19 10.76
N ILE A 144 14.22 0.14 10.89
CA ILE A 144 13.36 0.85 11.84
C ILE A 144 12.13 1.30 11.07
N GLY A 145 11.00 0.60 11.23
CA GLY A 145 9.72 0.93 10.56
C GLY A 145 9.09 2.18 11.14
N ASN A 146 8.31 2.04 12.20
CA ASN A 146 7.63 3.11 12.96
C ASN A 146 6.69 4.02 12.15
N HIS A 147 6.25 3.64 10.94
CA HIS A 147 5.42 4.50 10.09
C HIS A 147 4.09 4.88 10.78
N HIS A 148 3.51 3.97 11.56
CA HIS A 148 2.28 4.19 12.33
C HIS A 148 2.45 5.16 13.52
N LEU A 149 3.68 5.42 13.95
CA LEU A 149 4.00 6.30 15.09
C LEU A 149 4.81 7.53 14.70
N GLY A 150 5.07 7.72 13.41
CA GLY A 150 5.91 8.82 12.94
C GLY A 150 5.29 10.20 13.16
N ILE A 151 6.10 11.15 13.62
CA ILE A 151 5.70 12.53 13.88
C ILE A 151 6.72 13.50 13.25
N GLY A 152 6.40 14.78 13.21
CA GLY A 152 7.28 15.87 12.78
C GLY A 152 7.08 16.27 11.31
N ALA A 153 8.08 16.93 10.73
CA ALA A 153 8.02 17.41 9.35
C ALA A 153 8.26 16.28 8.32
N PRO A 154 7.87 16.48 7.05
CA PRO A 154 8.25 15.62 5.96
C PRO A 154 9.77 15.44 5.89
N ARG A 155 10.23 14.20 5.63
CA ARG A 155 11.65 13.86 5.61
C ARG A 155 11.99 12.70 4.72
N GLU A 156 13.23 12.62 4.29
CA GLU A 156 13.73 11.50 3.52
C GLU A 156 13.88 10.24 4.38
N VAL A 157 13.42 9.11 3.85
CA VAL A 157 13.46 7.78 4.47
C VAL A 157 14.11 6.76 3.55
N ASP A 158 14.40 5.57 4.10
CA ASP A 158 14.99 4.48 3.31
C ASP A 158 13.94 3.49 2.82
N VAL A 159 12.83 3.33 3.56
CA VAL A 159 11.72 2.42 3.23
C VAL A 159 10.38 3.09 3.46
N LEU A 160 9.38 2.67 2.70
CA LEU A 160 7.97 3.01 2.85
C LEU A 160 7.20 1.79 3.34
N LYS A 161 5.93 1.96 3.73
CA LYS A 161 5.07 0.89 4.23
C LYS A 161 3.89 0.66 3.29
N GLY A 162 3.61 -0.60 2.96
CA GLY A 162 2.65 -1.05 1.96
C GLY A 162 1.26 -0.42 2.04
N VAL A 163 0.73 -0.23 3.25
CA VAL A 163 -0.60 0.34 3.49
C VAL A 163 -0.73 1.81 3.06
N ASN A 164 0.40 2.54 2.94
CA ASN A 164 0.41 3.97 2.61
C ASN A 164 1.70 4.35 1.87
N MET A 165 1.80 3.92 0.62
CA MET A 165 2.94 4.24 -0.24
C MET A 165 2.47 4.65 -1.64
N SER A 166 3.11 5.68 -2.18
CA SER A 166 2.80 6.23 -3.50
C SER A 166 4.08 6.42 -4.28
N PHE A 167 4.00 6.19 -5.57
CA PHE A 167 5.17 6.27 -6.45
C PHE A 167 4.88 7.07 -7.70
N ARG A 168 5.87 7.81 -8.16
CA ARG A 168 5.86 8.39 -9.50
C ARG A 168 5.98 7.25 -10.52
N THR A 169 5.05 7.14 -11.46
CA THR A 169 5.04 6.09 -12.49
C THR A 169 6.32 6.10 -13.32
N GLN A 170 6.87 7.31 -13.59
CA GLN A 170 8.17 7.45 -14.24
C GLN A 170 9.32 6.83 -13.44
N ALA A 171 9.27 6.89 -12.10
CA ALA A 171 10.30 6.28 -11.25
C ALA A 171 10.23 4.76 -11.29
N ILE A 172 9.02 4.20 -11.30
CA ILE A 172 8.80 2.75 -11.42
C ILE A 172 9.33 2.24 -12.78
N GLY A 173 9.01 2.93 -13.88
CA GLY A 173 9.38 2.47 -15.22
C GLY A 173 8.89 1.05 -15.49
N LYS A 174 9.83 0.11 -15.64
CA LYS A 174 9.55 -1.33 -15.85
C LYS A 174 9.77 -2.18 -14.58
N LEU A 175 10.01 -1.55 -13.44
CA LEU A 175 10.25 -2.26 -12.19
C LEU A 175 8.95 -2.93 -11.72
N CYS A 176 9.06 -4.20 -11.31
CA CYS A 176 8.01 -4.95 -10.65
C CYS A 176 8.43 -5.30 -9.22
N PHE A 177 7.46 -5.63 -8.37
CA PHE A 177 7.74 -6.29 -7.09
C PHE A 177 8.38 -7.66 -7.35
N ASP A 178 9.26 -8.09 -6.46
CA ASP A 178 10.04 -9.31 -6.62
C ASP A 178 9.14 -10.56 -6.51
N ASP A 179 8.93 -11.26 -7.62
CA ASP A 179 8.08 -12.44 -7.72
C ASP A 179 8.72 -13.72 -7.13
N ARG A 180 10.00 -13.64 -6.73
CA ARG A 180 10.70 -14.73 -6.02
C ARG A 180 10.31 -14.79 -4.54
N MET A 181 9.63 -13.76 -4.02
CA MET A 181 9.16 -13.75 -2.65
C MET A 181 8.19 -14.89 -2.38
N GLN A 182 8.45 -15.62 -1.32
CA GLN A 182 7.66 -16.76 -0.90
C GLN A 182 6.44 -16.35 -0.09
N GLY A 183 5.43 -17.20 -0.11
CA GLY A 183 4.17 -17.02 0.60
C GLY A 183 2.99 -16.80 -0.34
N THR A 184 1.80 -17.12 0.17
CA THR A 184 0.53 -16.99 -0.56
C THR A 184 -0.33 -15.83 -0.06
N GLY A 185 0.16 -15.10 0.94
CA GLY A 185 -0.51 -13.98 1.59
C GLY A 185 0.26 -12.67 1.50
N ALA A 186 0.66 -12.10 2.65
CA ALA A 186 1.25 -10.76 2.74
C ALA A 186 2.69 -10.65 2.23
N GLN A 187 3.41 -11.76 2.06
CA GLN A 187 4.78 -11.79 1.55
C GLN A 187 5.67 -10.68 2.14
N VAL A 188 5.93 -10.78 3.45
CA VAL A 188 6.59 -9.74 4.26
C VAL A 188 7.86 -9.21 3.58
N HIS A 189 8.10 -7.90 3.67
CA HIS A 189 9.23 -7.16 3.09
C HIS A 189 9.16 -6.88 1.58
N PHE A 190 8.06 -7.21 0.90
CA PHE A 190 7.92 -6.94 -0.54
C PHE A 190 8.13 -5.45 -0.88
N GLU A 191 7.64 -4.54 -0.04
CA GLU A 191 7.79 -3.10 -0.22
C GLU A 191 9.25 -2.65 -0.06
N MET A 192 10.03 -3.31 0.80
CA MET A 192 11.40 -2.93 1.08
C MET A 192 12.31 -3.13 -0.13
N SER A 193 12.27 -4.30 -0.76
CA SER A 193 13.09 -4.59 -1.95
C SER A 193 12.78 -3.64 -3.10
N PHE A 194 11.49 -3.35 -3.30
CA PHE A 194 11.01 -2.41 -4.33
C PHE A 194 11.53 -0.99 -4.08
N VAL A 195 11.32 -0.47 -2.88
CA VAL A 195 11.73 0.89 -2.50
C VAL A 195 13.25 1.07 -2.55
N LEU A 196 14.02 0.10 -2.05
CA LEU A 196 15.49 0.16 -2.09
C LEU A 196 16.01 0.13 -3.53
N THR A 197 15.35 -0.56 -4.45
CA THR A 197 15.72 -0.55 -5.87
C THR A 197 15.52 0.85 -6.47
N LEU A 198 14.41 1.51 -6.18
CA LEU A 198 14.18 2.90 -6.60
C LEU A 198 15.22 3.86 -6.01
N LYS A 199 15.59 3.70 -4.75
CA LYS A 199 16.64 4.51 -4.13
C LYS A 199 18.00 4.31 -4.78
N ARG A 200 18.38 3.07 -5.12
CA ARG A 200 19.61 2.77 -5.86
C ARG A 200 19.62 3.40 -7.26
N ALA A 201 18.47 3.59 -7.87
CA ALA A 201 18.30 4.33 -9.12
C ALA A 201 18.36 5.87 -8.95
N GLY A 202 18.57 6.37 -7.72
CA GLY A 202 18.75 7.80 -7.41
C GLY A 202 17.46 8.52 -6.99
N TRP A 203 16.34 7.84 -6.89
CA TRP A 203 15.08 8.45 -6.46
C TRP A 203 15.03 8.68 -4.94
N LYS A 204 14.42 9.78 -4.53
CA LYS A 204 14.18 10.10 -3.12
C LYS A 204 12.85 9.52 -2.66
N MET A 205 12.84 8.99 -1.43
CA MET A 205 11.63 8.53 -0.74
C MET A 205 11.33 9.46 0.41
N ILE A 206 10.11 10.00 0.46
CA ILE A 206 9.68 10.95 1.48
C ILE A 206 8.62 10.30 2.37
N TYR A 207 8.77 10.44 3.66
CA TYR A 207 7.72 10.17 4.64
C TYR A 207 7.15 11.49 5.16
N ASP A 208 5.85 11.67 5.02
CA ASP A 208 5.11 12.82 5.55
C ASP A 208 4.00 12.33 6.49
N PRO A 209 4.10 12.55 7.82
CA PRO A 209 3.09 12.06 8.75
C PRO A 209 1.70 12.71 8.59
N SER A 210 1.60 13.80 7.83
CA SER A 210 0.30 14.41 7.51
C SER A 210 -0.46 13.69 6.40
N ILE A 211 0.23 12.87 5.60
CA ILE A 211 -0.38 11.97 4.60
C ILE A 211 -0.85 10.73 5.35
N ALA A 212 -2.12 10.68 5.73
CA ALA A 212 -2.60 9.71 6.69
C ALA A 212 -3.67 8.77 6.13
N VAL A 213 -3.66 7.55 6.63
CA VAL A 213 -4.73 6.57 6.48
C VAL A 213 -5.10 6.01 7.85
N ASP A 214 -6.39 5.75 8.08
CA ASP A 214 -6.82 4.92 9.20
C ASP A 214 -6.69 3.45 8.76
N HIS A 215 -6.02 2.64 9.56
CA HIS A 215 -5.75 1.24 9.26
C HIS A 215 -6.42 0.35 10.30
N TYR A 216 -7.30 -0.51 9.85
CA TYR A 216 -8.10 -1.45 10.64
C TYR A 216 -7.66 -2.88 10.35
N PRO A 217 -6.55 -3.37 10.94
CA PRO A 217 -5.94 -4.63 10.54
C PRO A 217 -6.94 -5.78 10.49
N ALA A 218 -7.33 -6.18 9.29
CA ALA A 218 -8.30 -7.22 9.06
C ALA A 218 -7.76 -8.62 9.32
N GLN A 219 -8.65 -9.60 9.37
CA GLN A 219 -8.29 -11.01 9.46
C GLN A 219 -7.43 -11.39 8.24
N ARG A 220 -6.36 -12.12 8.48
CA ARG A 220 -5.54 -12.75 7.44
C ARG A 220 -5.96 -14.19 7.24
N PHE A 221 -5.95 -14.59 6.00
CA PHE A 221 -6.30 -15.94 5.55
C PHE A 221 -5.03 -16.71 5.20
N ASP A 222 -5.18 -18.01 4.99
CA ASP A 222 -4.11 -18.93 4.59
C ASP A 222 -2.96 -19.01 5.62
N GLU A 223 -1.72 -19.05 5.18
CA GLU A 223 -0.52 -19.22 6.02
C GLU A 223 -0.16 -17.98 6.86
N ASP A 224 -0.69 -16.81 6.51
CA ASP A 224 -0.37 -15.53 7.15
C ASP A 224 -1.21 -15.20 8.39
N GLN A 225 -1.90 -16.17 8.95
CA GLN A 225 -2.71 -15.95 10.16
C GLN A 225 -1.83 -15.46 11.31
N ARG A 226 -2.04 -14.20 11.74
CA ARG A 226 -1.22 -13.54 12.78
C ARG A 226 -1.20 -14.27 14.12
N HIS A 227 -2.18 -15.16 14.38
CA HIS A 227 -2.32 -15.91 15.63
C HIS A 227 -1.82 -17.36 15.55
N ASN A 228 -1.52 -17.86 14.35
CA ASN A 228 -0.97 -19.20 14.13
C ASN A 228 0.46 -19.07 13.63
N PHE A 229 1.39 -19.06 14.57
CA PHE A 229 2.82 -19.13 14.24
C PHE A 229 3.09 -20.53 13.67
N ASN A 230 3.30 -20.63 12.37
CA ASN A 230 3.67 -21.88 11.73
C ASN A 230 5.09 -21.79 11.12
N ASN A 231 5.71 -22.93 10.95
CA ASN A 231 7.08 -23.00 10.42
C ASN A 231 7.18 -22.41 8.99
N THR A 232 6.13 -22.54 8.20
CA THR A 232 6.09 -21.99 6.81
C THR A 232 6.18 -20.47 6.84
N ALA A 233 5.39 -19.80 7.67
CA ALA A 233 5.43 -18.34 7.80
C ALA A 233 6.82 -17.85 8.27
N LEU A 234 7.46 -18.58 9.18
CA LEU A 234 8.83 -18.26 9.63
C LEU A 234 9.85 -18.43 8.51
N ILE A 235 9.78 -19.52 7.74
CA ILE A 235 10.68 -19.78 6.62
C ILE A 235 10.51 -18.67 5.57
N ASN A 236 9.27 -18.32 5.22
CA ASN A 236 8.99 -17.24 4.28
C ASN A 236 9.53 -15.88 4.76
N LEU A 237 9.38 -15.58 6.07
CA LEU A 237 9.93 -14.36 6.66
C LEU A 237 11.47 -14.28 6.56
N VAL A 238 12.15 -15.40 6.72
CA VAL A 238 13.63 -15.46 6.64
C VAL A 238 14.11 -15.44 5.19
N HIS A 239 13.33 -16.02 4.27
CA HIS A 239 13.66 -16.06 2.84
C HIS A 239 13.49 -14.68 2.18
N ASN A 240 12.41 -13.97 2.50
CA ASN A 240 12.06 -12.67 1.93
C ASN A 240 12.89 -11.53 2.54
#